data_19763d2cca32783733dbc1c4ec4352f9
#
_entry.id   19763d2cca32783733dbc1c4ec4352f9
#
_cell.length_a   1.000
_cell.length_b   1.000
_cell.length_c   1.000
_cell.angle_alpha   90.00
_cell.angle_beta   90.00
_cell.angle_gamma   90.00
#
_symmetry.space_group_name_H-M   'P 1'
#
loop_
_entity.id
_entity.type
_entity.pdbx_description
1 polymer ?
#
loop_
_entity_poly.entity_id
_entity_poly.type
_entity_poly.pdbx_seq_one_letter_code
_entity_poly.pdbx_strand_id
1 'polypeptide(L)'
;ALRAFLQDGAGDDERIAIVEQVPELSIRKPLAMHQLYLPTVEGFQLSDVLDYNLYNGLDRLIVGEVHMEGITKMLETMIVAEGSMSTYHAFRTDEAAERMKLALQLENPNVTAETAASFIRQAVELVVVLQKLGNRRVVTEITEIDWRTSSGDQALGGRPLFRWDGDRNTFRGCGNQPDPRGRIADKFAKYGLVMDRNWFLEPEHIRGL
;
A
#
# COMPACT_ATOMS: atom_id res chain seq x y z
N ALA A 1 -5.85 6.53 9.35
CA ALA A 1 -5.49 5.11 9.10
C ALA A 1 -3.97 4.95 9.04
N LEU A 2 -3.27 5.61 8.11
CA LEU A 2 -1.81 5.46 7.92
C LEU A 2 -1.03 5.63 9.24
N ARG A 3 -1.34 6.67 10.03
CA ARG A 3 -0.73 6.88 11.35
C ARG A 3 -0.92 5.69 12.30
N ALA A 4 -2.11 5.07 12.34
CA ALA A 4 -2.38 3.94 13.22
C ALA A 4 -1.55 2.72 12.82
N PHE A 5 -1.50 2.40 11.52
CA PHE A 5 -0.67 1.31 11.01
C PHE A 5 0.81 1.49 11.34
N LEU A 6 1.32 2.71 11.24
CA LEU A 6 2.72 3.01 11.54
C LEU A 6 3.03 3.00 13.03
N GLN A 7 2.18 3.61 13.84
CA GLN A 7 2.42 3.72 15.28
C GLN A 7 2.46 2.34 15.95
N ASP A 8 1.62 1.42 15.49
CA ASP A 8 1.45 0.10 16.08
C ASP A 8 2.25 -0.99 15.33
N GLY A 9 2.49 -0.81 14.02
CA GLY A 9 3.09 -1.82 13.16
C GLY A 9 4.57 -1.63 12.83
N ALA A 10 5.16 -0.45 13.09
CA ALA A 10 6.59 -0.22 12.87
C ALA A 10 7.39 -0.44 14.15
N GLY A 11 8.57 -1.08 14.04
CA GLY A 11 9.51 -1.24 15.13
C GLY A 11 10.13 0.07 15.60
N ASP A 12 10.64 0.11 16.83
CA ASP A 12 11.33 1.29 17.36
C ASP A 12 12.78 1.38 16.87
N ASP A 13 13.31 0.31 16.31
CA ASP A 13 14.64 0.19 15.71
C ASP A 13 14.63 0.40 14.18
N GLU A 14 13.45 0.57 13.57
CA GLU A 14 13.31 0.84 12.14
C GLU A 14 13.63 2.31 11.81
N ARG A 15 14.43 2.50 10.76
CA ARG A 15 14.70 3.83 10.15
C ARG A 15 13.58 4.17 9.20
N ILE A 16 12.76 5.14 9.58
CA ILE A 16 11.54 5.51 8.87
C ILE A 16 11.71 6.91 8.30
N ALA A 17 11.59 7.07 6.99
CA ALA A 17 11.42 8.40 6.41
C ALA A 17 9.93 8.66 6.18
N ILE A 18 9.46 9.82 6.62
CA ILE A 18 8.09 10.30 6.45
C ILE A 18 8.15 11.55 5.59
N VAL A 19 7.66 11.45 4.37
CA VAL A 19 7.70 12.50 3.35
C VAL A 19 6.31 13.07 3.14
N GLU A 20 6.14 14.36 3.39
CA GLU A 20 4.84 15.04 3.32
C GLU A 20 4.98 16.41 2.67
N GLN A 21 3.93 16.91 2.03
CA GLN A 21 3.83 18.29 1.61
C GLN A 21 3.39 19.19 2.77
N VAL A 22 2.46 18.69 3.57
CA VAL A 22 1.96 19.34 4.79
C VAL A 22 2.11 18.35 5.94
N PRO A 23 2.71 18.73 7.09
CA PRO A 23 2.98 17.80 8.19
C PRO A 23 1.67 17.41 8.92
N GLU A 24 1.11 16.27 8.53
CA GLU A 24 -0.12 15.71 9.11
C GLU A 24 0.12 14.44 9.94
N LEU A 25 1.17 13.68 9.56
CA LEU A 25 1.52 12.41 10.19
C LEU A 25 2.42 12.65 11.41
N SER A 26 1.85 12.92 12.55
CA SER A 26 2.60 13.04 13.80
C SER A 26 3.01 11.67 14.34
N ILE A 27 4.02 11.04 13.74
CA ILE A 27 4.58 9.75 14.15
C ILE A 27 5.69 9.98 15.17
N ARG A 28 5.63 9.25 16.28
CA ARG A 28 6.63 9.31 17.37
C ARG A 28 7.36 7.98 17.45
N LYS A 29 8.38 7.81 16.61
CA LYS A 29 9.30 6.67 16.63
C LYS A 29 10.72 7.20 16.77
N PRO A 30 11.62 6.51 17.49
CA PRO A 30 12.96 7.01 17.80
C PRO A 30 13.79 7.35 16.56
N LEU A 31 13.66 6.58 15.49
CA LEU A 31 14.44 6.74 14.26
C LEU A 31 13.55 7.24 13.09
N ALA A 32 12.44 7.93 13.39
CA ALA A 32 11.60 8.53 12.37
C ALA A 32 12.12 9.91 11.98
N MET A 33 12.34 10.10 10.69
CA MET A 33 12.77 11.34 10.06
C MET A 33 11.61 11.95 9.28
N HIS A 34 11.15 13.13 9.68
CA HIS A 34 10.11 13.89 9.00
C HIS A 34 10.73 14.83 7.97
N GLN A 35 10.32 14.71 6.74
CA GLN A 35 10.80 15.50 5.61
C GLN A 35 9.62 16.16 4.91
N LEU A 36 9.78 17.45 4.58
CA LEU A 36 8.80 18.17 3.78
C LEU A 36 9.34 18.33 2.36
N TYR A 37 8.50 18.11 1.36
CA TYR A 37 8.77 18.51 0.00
C TYR A 37 7.93 19.73 -0.39
N LEU A 38 8.50 20.56 -1.25
CA LEU A 38 7.89 21.81 -1.71
C LEU A 38 7.81 21.77 -3.24
N PRO A 39 6.66 21.43 -3.83
CA PRO A 39 6.54 21.19 -5.26
C PRO A 39 6.87 22.40 -6.14
N THR A 40 6.89 23.59 -5.55
CA THR A 40 7.22 24.87 -6.25
C THR A 40 8.71 25.23 -6.17
N VAL A 41 9.51 24.45 -5.44
CA VAL A 41 10.96 24.73 -5.24
C VAL A 41 11.78 23.63 -5.87
N GLU A 42 12.64 23.99 -6.81
CA GLU A 42 13.56 23.05 -7.44
C GLU A 42 14.51 22.42 -6.39
N GLY A 43 14.73 21.11 -6.49
CA GLY A 43 15.51 20.33 -5.53
C GLY A 43 14.75 19.96 -4.24
N PHE A 44 13.46 20.32 -4.14
CA PHE A 44 12.59 19.98 -3.03
C PHE A 44 11.26 19.36 -3.49
N GLN A 45 11.22 18.86 -4.72
CA GLN A 45 10.08 18.10 -5.24
C GLN A 45 10.02 16.72 -4.61
N LEU A 46 8.87 16.06 -4.72
CA LEU A 46 8.70 14.71 -4.17
C LEU A 46 9.76 13.74 -4.71
N SER A 47 10.03 13.76 -6.03
CA SER A 47 11.04 12.92 -6.67
C SER A 47 12.43 13.11 -6.07
N ASP A 48 12.85 14.37 -5.83
CA ASP A 48 14.19 14.69 -5.29
C ASP A 48 14.34 14.13 -3.86
N VAL A 49 13.30 14.30 -3.04
CA VAL A 49 13.29 13.79 -1.66
C VAL A 49 13.28 12.27 -1.64
N LEU A 50 12.54 11.62 -2.54
CA LEU A 50 12.51 10.16 -2.64
C LEU A 50 13.85 9.60 -3.11
N ASP A 51 14.51 10.21 -4.11
CA ASP A 51 15.85 9.85 -4.54
C ASP A 51 16.87 9.95 -3.41
N TYR A 52 16.85 11.05 -2.66
CA TYR A 52 17.71 11.20 -1.49
C TYR A 52 17.51 10.05 -0.48
N ASN A 53 16.28 9.66 -0.24
CA ASN A 53 15.95 8.62 0.73
C ASN A 53 16.38 7.22 0.29
N LEU A 54 16.42 6.91 -1.01
CA LEU A 54 16.92 5.64 -1.52
C LEU A 54 18.36 5.33 -1.08
N TYR A 55 19.21 6.37 -0.94
CA TYR A 55 20.61 6.23 -0.54
C TYR A 55 20.82 6.14 0.98
N ASN A 56 19.80 6.43 1.79
CA ASN A 56 19.93 6.48 3.25
C ASN A 56 19.72 5.13 3.95
N GLY A 57 19.52 4.05 3.20
CA GLY A 57 19.34 2.71 3.76
C GLY A 57 18.16 2.65 4.73
N LEU A 58 17.01 3.14 4.31
CA LEU A 58 15.78 3.11 5.08
C LEU A 58 15.23 1.69 5.20
N ASP A 59 14.62 1.41 6.35
CA ASP A 59 13.81 0.21 6.53
C ASP A 59 12.40 0.43 6.00
N ARG A 60 11.89 1.68 6.07
CA ARG A 60 10.52 2.01 5.66
C ARG A 60 10.41 3.44 5.13
N LEU A 61 9.74 3.61 4.01
CA LEU A 61 9.35 4.92 3.48
C LEU A 61 7.84 5.13 3.61
N ILE A 62 7.47 6.29 4.09
CA ILE A 62 6.08 6.74 4.20
C ILE A 62 5.91 8.01 3.37
N VAL A 63 5.05 7.95 2.38
CA VAL A 63 4.67 9.13 1.61
C VAL A 63 3.24 9.51 2.00
N GLY A 64 3.07 10.68 2.60
CA GLY A 64 1.79 11.13 3.15
C GLY A 64 0.68 11.12 2.10
N GLU A 65 0.97 11.64 0.93
CA GLU A 65 0.06 11.64 -0.23
C GLU A 65 0.86 11.63 -1.52
N VAL A 66 0.40 10.85 -2.50
CA VAL A 66 0.94 10.84 -3.86
C VAL A 66 -0.16 11.16 -4.86
N HIS A 67 0.15 12.07 -5.76
CA HIS A 67 -0.68 12.37 -6.92
C HIS A 67 -0.17 11.63 -8.16
N MET A 68 -0.69 11.96 -9.35
CA MET A 68 -0.24 11.35 -10.62
C MET A 68 1.27 11.54 -10.81
N GLU A 69 1.78 12.69 -10.42
CA GLU A 69 3.20 13.04 -10.45
C GLU A 69 3.93 12.39 -9.27
N GLY A 70 5.03 11.70 -9.55
CA GLY A 70 5.84 11.02 -8.53
C GLY A 70 5.47 9.57 -8.24
N ILE A 71 4.47 9.00 -8.93
CA ILE A 71 4.07 7.60 -8.79
C ILE A 71 5.23 6.65 -9.10
N THR A 72 5.95 6.87 -10.20
CA THR A 72 7.08 6.01 -10.60
C THR A 72 8.11 5.93 -9.49
N LYS A 73 8.53 7.08 -8.99
CA LYS A 73 9.56 7.17 -7.96
C LYS A 73 9.13 6.58 -6.62
N MET A 74 7.86 6.78 -6.25
CA MET A 74 7.28 6.16 -5.07
C MET A 74 7.32 4.62 -5.18
N LEU A 75 6.89 4.06 -6.31
CA LEU A 75 6.87 2.62 -6.53
C LEU A 75 8.30 2.03 -6.54
N GLU A 76 9.27 2.71 -7.17
CA GLU A 76 10.70 2.33 -7.11
C GLU A 76 11.18 2.21 -5.65
N THR A 77 10.87 3.21 -4.84
CA THR A 77 11.28 3.21 -3.43
C THR A 77 10.57 2.12 -2.62
N MET A 78 9.29 1.86 -2.90
CA MET A 78 8.53 0.79 -2.26
C MET A 78 9.06 -0.62 -2.57
N ILE A 79 9.68 -0.82 -3.75
CA ILE A 79 10.33 -2.09 -4.09
C ILE A 79 11.55 -2.35 -3.20
N VAL A 80 12.28 -1.29 -2.84
CA VAL A 80 13.54 -1.39 -2.09
C VAL A 80 13.32 -1.38 -0.58
N ALA A 81 12.44 -0.52 -0.08
CA ALA A 81 12.13 -0.37 1.35
C ALA A 81 10.86 -1.15 1.72
N GLU A 82 11.03 -2.35 2.26
CA GLU A 82 9.90 -3.21 2.66
C GLU A 82 9.01 -2.55 3.72
N GLY A 83 7.69 -2.73 3.59
CA GLY A 83 6.72 -2.16 4.55
C GLY A 83 6.47 -0.66 4.39
N SER A 84 6.92 -0.08 3.27
CA SER A 84 6.57 1.29 2.89
C SER A 84 5.08 1.47 2.67
N MET A 85 4.58 2.68 2.90
CA MET A 85 3.16 2.99 2.79
C MET A 85 2.96 4.36 2.17
N SER A 86 1.86 4.50 1.43
CA SER A 86 1.42 5.80 0.91
C SER A 86 -0.09 5.90 0.91
N THR A 87 -0.62 7.12 0.74
CA THR A 87 -2.03 7.33 0.44
C THR A 87 -2.21 7.80 -1.00
N TYR A 88 -3.27 7.32 -1.61
CA TYR A 88 -3.63 7.62 -2.99
C TYR A 88 -5.14 7.75 -3.15
N HIS A 89 -5.61 8.70 -3.93
CA HIS A 89 -7.03 8.93 -4.13
C HIS A 89 -7.63 7.94 -5.12
N ALA A 90 -8.44 7.02 -4.60
CA ALA A 90 -9.28 6.10 -5.38
C ALA A 90 -10.45 5.61 -4.52
N PHE A 91 -11.53 5.19 -5.13
CA PHE A 91 -12.70 4.65 -4.43
C PHE A 91 -12.65 3.13 -4.27
N ARG A 92 -11.84 2.44 -5.07
CA ARG A 92 -11.74 0.99 -5.13
C ARG A 92 -10.32 0.57 -5.50
N THR A 93 -9.97 -0.68 -5.20
CA THR A 93 -8.65 -1.25 -5.53
C THR A 93 -8.37 -1.26 -7.02
N ASP A 94 -9.34 -1.69 -7.83
CA ASP A 94 -9.22 -1.74 -9.30
C ASP A 94 -8.99 -0.35 -9.89
N GLU A 95 -9.72 0.66 -9.41
CA GLU A 95 -9.52 2.05 -9.83
C GLU A 95 -8.11 2.56 -9.46
N ALA A 96 -7.65 2.28 -8.24
CA ALA A 96 -6.30 2.67 -7.80
C ALA A 96 -5.23 2.09 -8.73
N ALA A 97 -5.35 0.80 -9.05
CA ALA A 97 -4.43 0.09 -9.91
C ALA A 97 -4.40 0.66 -11.35
N GLU A 98 -5.57 0.90 -11.95
CA GLU A 98 -5.65 1.49 -13.30
C GLU A 98 -5.12 2.93 -13.34
N ARG A 99 -5.39 3.74 -12.32
CA ARG A 99 -4.86 5.10 -12.23
C ARG A 99 -3.34 5.13 -12.04
N MET A 100 -2.76 4.24 -11.24
CA MET A 100 -1.31 4.09 -11.12
C MET A 100 -0.69 3.66 -12.46
N LYS A 101 -1.30 2.72 -13.16
CA LYS A 101 -0.86 2.28 -14.48
C LYS A 101 -0.86 3.42 -15.50
N LEU A 102 -1.94 4.21 -15.54
CA LEU A 102 -2.03 5.38 -16.38
C LEU A 102 -0.94 6.41 -16.05
N ALA A 103 -0.69 6.68 -14.76
CA ALA A 103 0.35 7.61 -14.32
C ALA A 103 1.74 7.19 -14.82
N LEU A 104 2.11 5.91 -14.66
CA LEU A 104 3.36 5.35 -15.18
C LEU A 104 3.53 5.55 -16.68
N GLN A 105 2.44 5.34 -17.45
CA GLN A 105 2.46 5.53 -18.91
C GLN A 105 2.53 7.00 -19.33
N LEU A 106 1.96 7.92 -18.54
CA LEU A 106 2.04 9.35 -18.80
C LEU A 106 3.45 9.89 -18.48
N GLU A 107 4.07 9.43 -17.39
CA GLU A 107 5.44 9.78 -17.02
C GLU A 107 6.45 9.20 -18.03
N ASN A 108 6.19 8.00 -18.56
CA ASN A 108 7.04 7.35 -19.54
C ASN A 108 6.21 6.70 -20.67
N PRO A 109 5.96 7.40 -21.77
CA PRO A 109 5.14 6.90 -22.89
C PRO A 109 5.62 5.61 -23.55
N ASN A 110 6.87 5.19 -23.31
CA ASN A 110 7.40 3.93 -23.84
C ASN A 110 7.06 2.71 -22.95
N VAL A 111 6.49 2.93 -21.76
CA VAL A 111 6.07 1.86 -20.86
C VAL A 111 4.76 1.27 -21.36
N THR A 112 4.77 -0.04 -21.66
CA THR A 112 3.54 -0.76 -22.04
C THR A 112 2.62 -0.95 -20.81
N ALA A 113 1.34 -1.16 -21.04
CA ALA A 113 0.38 -1.45 -19.97
C ALA A 113 0.79 -2.69 -19.14
N GLU A 114 1.37 -3.70 -19.80
CA GLU A 114 1.86 -4.92 -19.14
C GLU A 114 3.07 -4.63 -18.25
N THR A 115 4.03 -3.84 -18.73
CA THR A 115 5.21 -3.41 -17.95
C THR A 115 4.78 -2.60 -16.74
N ALA A 116 3.86 -1.63 -16.91
CA ALA A 116 3.32 -0.84 -15.82
C ALA A 116 2.62 -1.71 -14.78
N ALA A 117 1.78 -2.66 -15.22
CA ALA A 117 1.10 -3.59 -14.32
C ALA A 117 2.10 -4.48 -13.56
N SER A 118 3.15 -4.97 -14.23
CA SER A 118 4.22 -5.75 -13.60
C SER A 118 4.95 -4.95 -12.53
N PHE A 119 5.24 -3.68 -12.80
CA PHE A 119 5.92 -2.79 -11.87
C PHE A 119 5.08 -2.53 -10.61
N ILE A 120 3.78 -2.26 -10.78
CA ILE A 120 2.85 -2.07 -9.65
C ILE A 120 2.79 -3.34 -8.78
N ARG A 121 2.70 -4.53 -9.39
CA ARG A 121 2.67 -5.79 -8.65
C ARG A 121 3.95 -6.03 -7.83
N GLN A 122 5.09 -5.56 -8.30
CA GLN A 122 6.34 -5.65 -7.55
C GLN A 122 6.41 -4.68 -6.38
N ALA A 123 5.78 -3.52 -6.49
CA ALA A 123 5.82 -2.46 -5.49
C ALA A 123 4.71 -2.59 -4.43
N VAL A 124 3.50 -2.93 -4.85
CA VAL A 124 2.29 -2.90 -4.01
C VAL A 124 1.86 -4.32 -3.64
N GLU A 125 1.73 -4.59 -2.36
CA GLU A 125 1.27 -5.88 -1.83
C GLU A 125 -0.19 -5.82 -1.39
N LEU A 126 -0.57 -4.75 -0.70
CA LEU A 126 -1.90 -4.55 -0.16
C LEU A 126 -2.43 -3.16 -0.53
N VAL A 127 -3.70 -3.14 -0.87
CA VAL A 127 -4.48 -1.91 -0.98
C VAL A 127 -5.55 -1.92 0.09
N VAL A 128 -5.59 -0.86 0.89
CA VAL A 128 -6.58 -0.64 1.94
C VAL A 128 -7.47 0.53 1.53
N VAL A 129 -8.74 0.26 1.25
CA VAL A 129 -9.70 1.27 0.84
C VAL A 129 -10.45 1.82 2.05
N LEU A 130 -10.41 3.15 2.20
CA LEU A 130 -11.15 3.86 3.22
C LEU A 130 -12.24 4.71 2.59
N GLN A 131 -13.45 4.62 3.12
CA GLN A 131 -14.58 5.43 2.66
C GLN A 131 -15.27 6.12 3.83
N LYS A 132 -15.94 7.22 3.52
CA LYS A 132 -16.81 7.91 4.46
C LYS A 132 -18.24 7.34 4.30
N LEU A 133 -18.70 6.61 5.31
CA LEU A 133 -20.07 6.10 5.39
C LEU A 133 -20.83 6.91 6.45
N GLY A 134 -21.72 7.78 5.99
CA GLY A 134 -22.37 8.76 6.86
C GLY A 134 -21.34 9.67 7.53
N ASN A 135 -21.28 9.67 8.86
CA ASN A 135 -20.34 10.50 9.63
C ASN A 135 -19.06 9.73 10.06
N ARG A 136 -18.89 8.47 9.66
CA ARG A 136 -17.72 7.66 10.02
C ARG A 136 -16.84 7.42 8.81
N ARG A 137 -15.52 7.39 9.03
CA ARG A 137 -14.55 6.82 8.09
C ARG A 137 -14.31 5.39 8.47
N VAL A 138 -14.50 4.47 7.53
CA VAL A 138 -14.35 3.04 7.73
C VAL A 138 -13.43 2.45 6.67
N VAL A 139 -12.72 1.39 7.02
CA VAL A 139 -12.06 0.53 6.03
C VAL A 139 -13.16 -0.27 5.34
N THR A 140 -13.28 -0.16 4.03
CA THR A 140 -14.29 -0.87 3.26
C THR A 140 -13.73 -2.08 2.52
N GLU A 141 -12.43 -2.11 2.27
CA GLU A 141 -11.79 -3.23 1.58
C GLU A 141 -10.32 -3.33 1.98
N ILE A 142 -9.82 -4.55 2.12
CA ILE A 142 -8.38 -4.87 2.12
C ILE A 142 -8.17 -5.94 1.06
N THR A 143 -7.35 -5.63 0.06
CA THR A 143 -7.11 -6.48 -1.11
C THR A 143 -5.61 -6.71 -1.29
N GLU A 144 -5.22 -7.97 -1.41
CA GLU A 144 -3.88 -8.37 -1.86
C GLU A 144 -3.78 -8.16 -3.37
N ILE A 145 -2.73 -7.49 -3.82
CA ILE A 145 -2.42 -7.37 -5.25
C ILE A 145 -1.75 -8.66 -5.70
N ASP A 146 -2.43 -9.41 -6.55
CA ASP A 146 -1.93 -10.69 -7.04
C ASP A 146 -0.94 -10.48 -8.19
N TRP A 147 0.34 -10.78 -7.93
CA TRP A 147 1.40 -10.71 -8.92
C TRP A 147 1.39 -11.89 -9.93
N ARG A 148 0.61 -12.92 -9.64
CA ARG A 148 0.55 -14.16 -10.44
C ARG A 148 -0.61 -14.26 -11.39
N THR A 149 -1.54 -13.32 -11.39
CA THR A 149 -2.55 -13.25 -12.44
C THR A 149 -1.85 -13.02 -13.76
N SER A 150 -1.40 -14.12 -14.31
CA SER A 150 -0.58 -14.23 -15.49
C SER A 150 -1.45 -14.29 -16.72
N SER A 151 -0.82 -13.91 -17.78
CA SER A 151 -1.14 -14.20 -19.17
C SER A 151 -2.44 -13.57 -19.68
N GLY A 152 -2.28 -12.43 -20.29
CA GLY A 152 -3.20 -11.87 -21.26
C GLY A 152 -4.24 -10.90 -20.73
N ASP A 153 -4.47 -10.87 -19.45
CA ASP A 153 -5.34 -9.87 -18.84
C ASP A 153 -4.50 -8.69 -18.34
N GLN A 154 -4.62 -7.56 -19.00
CA GLN A 154 -3.92 -6.32 -18.63
C GLN A 154 -4.45 -5.73 -17.31
N ALA A 155 -5.49 -6.33 -16.75
CA ALA A 155 -6.06 -5.92 -15.49
C ALA A 155 -5.13 -6.31 -14.33
N LEU A 156 -4.91 -5.38 -13.41
CA LEU A 156 -4.27 -5.66 -12.14
C LEU A 156 -5.29 -6.38 -11.26
N GLY A 157 -5.19 -7.71 -11.22
CA GLY A 157 -6.02 -8.55 -10.37
C GLY A 157 -5.74 -8.27 -8.89
N GLY A 158 -6.78 -8.33 -8.09
CA GLY A 158 -6.68 -8.26 -6.64
C GLY A 158 -7.48 -9.37 -5.98
N ARG A 159 -6.93 -9.93 -4.90
CA ARG A 159 -7.61 -10.90 -4.06
C ARG A 159 -8.16 -10.19 -2.84
N PRO A 160 -9.48 -9.95 -2.74
CA PRO A 160 -10.05 -9.32 -1.55
C PRO A 160 -9.91 -10.27 -0.36
N LEU A 161 -9.28 -9.77 0.69
CA LEU A 161 -9.11 -10.49 1.96
C LEU A 161 -10.22 -10.14 2.94
N PHE A 162 -10.59 -8.86 2.99
CA PHE A 162 -11.63 -8.34 3.86
C PHE A 162 -12.50 -7.32 3.15
N ARG A 163 -13.79 -7.28 3.47
CA ARG A 163 -14.75 -6.30 2.97
C ARG A 163 -15.73 -5.83 4.03
N TRP A 164 -16.20 -4.60 3.85
CA TRP A 164 -17.31 -4.06 4.60
C TRP A 164 -18.63 -4.66 4.12
N ASP A 165 -19.38 -5.23 5.04
CA ASP A 165 -20.76 -5.67 4.82
C ASP A 165 -21.71 -4.55 5.26
N GLY A 166 -22.33 -3.88 4.28
CA GLY A 166 -23.24 -2.77 4.54
C GLY A 166 -24.52 -3.17 5.24
N ASP A 167 -25.02 -4.37 4.95
CA ASP A 167 -26.28 -4.89 5.55
C ASP A 167 -26.08 -5.22 7.03
N ARG A 168 -24.93 -5.76 7.37
CA ARG A 168 -24.59 -6.13 8.76
C ARG A 168 -23.82 -5.03 9.50
N ASN A 169 -23.46 -3.95 8.82
CA ASN A 169 -22.64 -2.85 9.36
C ASN A 169 -21.36 -3.33 10.05
N THR A 170 -20.65 -4.27 9.42
CA THR A 170 -19.47 -4.92 9.98
C THR A 170 -18.38 -5.16 8.90
N PHE A 171 -17.13 -5.20 9.32
CA PHE A 171 -15.99 -5.57 8.50
C PHE A 171 -15.67 -7.05 8.71
N ARG A 172 -15.53 -7.82 7.63
CA ARG A 172 -15.38 -9.28 7.70
C ARG A 172 -14.42 -9.85 6.65
N GLY A 173 -13.92 -11.04 6.92
CA GLY A 173 -13.19 -11.86 5.98
C GLY A 173 -14.04 -12.23 4.76
N CYS A 174 -13.39 -12.40 3.61
CA CYS A 174 -14.01 -12.79 2.34
C CYS A 174 -13.84 -14.29 2.04
N GLY A 175 -13.36 -15.10 2.97
CA GLY A 175 -13.00 -16.50 2.74
C GLY A 175 -11.69 -16.70 1.98
N ASN A 176 -11.08 -15.64 1.49
CA ASN A 176 -9.78 -15.69 0.79
C ASN A 176 -8.64 -15.47 1.78
N GLN A 177 -7.61 -16.27 1.70
CA GLN A 177 -6.34 -16.07 2.39
C GLN A 177 -5.32 -15.43 1.43
N PRO A 178 -4.28 -14.73 1.94
CA PRO A 178 -3.14 -14.36 1.13
C PRO A 178 -2.57 -15.56 0.37
N ASP A 179 -2.01 -15.31 -0.82
CA ASP A 179 -1.37 -16.39 -1.60
C ASP A 179 -0.25 -17.03 -0.75
N PRO A 180 -0.31 -18.36 -0.48
CA PRO A 180 0.70 -19.04 0.33
C PRO A 180 2.10 -19.02 -0.29
N ARG A 181 2.22 -18.62 -1.55
CA ARG A 181 3.47 -18.41 -2.27
C ARG A 181 3.68 -16.94 -2.63
N GLY A 182 2.90 -16.04 -2.05
CA GLY A 182 2.96 -14.60 -2.26
C GLY A 182 3.86 -13.90 -1.24
N ARG A 183 4.17 -12.64 -1.52
CA ARG A 183 5.07 -11.81 -0.69
C ARG A 183 4.59 -11.64 0.75
N ILE A 184 3.28 -11.62 0.98
CA ILE A 184 2.72 -11.55 2.34
C ILE A 184 3.07 -12.81 3.12
N ALA A 185 2.87 -13.99 2.53
CA ALA A 185 3.22 -15.26 3.18
C ALA A 185 4.73 -15.38 3.43
N ASP A 186 5.56 -14.95 2.46
CA ASP A 186 7.01 -14.91 2.61
C ASP A 186 7.44 -14.00 3.79
N LYS A 187 6.79 -12.85 3.96
CA LYS A 187 7.06 -11.95 5.09
C LYS A 187 6.66 -12.58 6.42
N PHE A 188 5.51 -13.23 6.51
CA PHE A 188 5.12 -13.95 7.72
C PHE A 188 6.16 -15.01 8.09
N ALA A 189 6.64 -15.80 7.12
CA ALA A 189 7.69 -16.79 7.33
C ALA A 189 9.02 -16.13 7.75
N LYS A 190 9.44 -15.07 7.09
CA LYS A 190 10.68 -14.32 7.38
C LYS A 190 10.73 -13.83 8.84
N TYR A 191 9.60 -13.37 9.36
CA TYR A 191 9.50 -12.86 10.74
C TYR A 191 9.04 -13.90 11.77
N GLY A 192 8.91 -15.18 11.37
CA GLY A 192 8.46 -16.27 12.25
C GLY A 192 7.02 -16.09 12.75
N LEU A 193 6.20 -15.36 12.01
CA LEU A 193 4.81 -15.11 12.35
C LEU A 193 3.91 -16.23 11.80
N VAL A 194 2.90 -16.59 12.58
CA VAL A 194 1.88 -17.56 12.15
C VAL A 194 0.63 -16.78 11.72
N MET A 195 0.23 -17.01 10.47
CA MET A 195 -0.99 -16.45 9.94
C MET A 195 -2.19 -17.31 10.38
N ASP A 196 -3.06 -16.77 11.23
CA ASP A 196 -4.29 -17.47 11.60
C ASP A 196 -5.29 -17.41 10.44
N ARG A 197 -5.57 -18.57 9.87
CA ARG A 197 -6.51 -18.73 8.75
C ARG A 197 -7.92 -18.29 9.10
N ASN A 198 -8.29 -18.37 10.36
CA ASN A 198 -9.63 -17.97 10.81
C ASN A 198 -9.93 -16.49 10.64
N TRP A 199 -8.89 -15.63 10.57
CA TRP A 199 -9.08 -14.19 10.31
C TRP A 199 -9.78 -13.90 8.99
N PHE A 200 -9.62 -14.77 8.01
CA PHE A 200 -10.10 -14.58 6.65
C PHE A 200 -11.43 -15.27 6.37
N LEU A 201 -11.91 -16.10 7.29
CA LEU A 201 -13.16 -16.83 7.10
C LEU A 201 -14.37 -15.89 7.12
N GLU A 202 -15.37 -16.22 6.33
CA GLU A 202 -16.68 -15.60 6.49
C GLU A 202 -17.29 -16.01 7.84
N PRO A 203 -17.97 -15.09 8.54
CA PRO A 203 -18.51 -15.38 9.88
C PRO A 203 -19.44 -16.59 9.96
N GLU A 204 -20.04 -16.99 8.85
CA GLU A 204 -20.91 -18.16 8.74
C GLU A 204 -20.14 -19.49 8.85
N HIS A 205 -18.86 -19.49 8.50
CA HIS A 205 -17.99 -20.66 8.60
C HIS A 205 -17.33 -20.81 10.00
N ILE A 206 -17.38 -19.76 10.84
CA ILE A 206 -16.82 -19.78 12.21
C ILE A 206 -17.77 -20.48 13.20
N ARG A 207 -19.06 -20.60 12.89
CA ARG A 207 -20.09 -21.20 13.77
C ARG A 207 -20.08 -22.72 13.81
N GLY A 208 -19.21 -23.38 13.10
CA GLY A 208 -19.10 -24.84 12.99
C GLY A 208 -17.87 -25.47 13.65
N LEU A 209 -17.10 -24.70 14.46
CA LEU A 209 -15.95 -25.19 15.22
C LEU A 209 -16.27 -25.29 16.71
#